data_79f30fb37ae53fb71a5fd9bd3529c863
#
_entry.id   79f30fb37ae53fb71a5fd9bd3529c863
#
_cell.length_a   1.000
_cell.length_b   1.000
_cell.length_c   1.000
_cell.angle_alpha   90.00
_cell.angle_beta   90.00
_cell.angle_gamma   90.00
#
_symmetry.space_group_name_H-M   'P 1'
#
loop_
_entity.id
_entity.type
_entity.pdbx_description
1 polymer ?
#
loop_
_entity_poly.entity_id
_entity_poly.type
_entity_poly.pdbx_seq_one_letter_code
_entity_poly.pdbx_strand_id
1 'polypeptide(L)'
;ADETNDVNQNLNEKTINRKDDYARHGGDIKGITNHIDYIADLGFTAVWPCPVLTNDMHRGSYHGYAITDFYQVDPRFGTLEEYKELANELNKKGMKLIMDQVANHCGLEHWWMKDLPFEDWVNNQKYYEENKENWNNQTVKVSNHRRTTNQDLYAAETDKKGNSEGWFVDTMPDLNQRNPF
;
A
#
# COMPACT_ATOMS: atom_id res chain seq x y z
N ALA A 1 -15.11 -12.04 -9.70
CA ALA A 1 -14.45 -10.74 -9.74
C ALA A 1 -14.96 -9.99 -10.95
N ASP A 2 -15.51 -8.83 -10.73
CA ASP A 2 -15.94 -7.97 -11.80
C ASP A 2 -14.72 -7.30 -12.42
N GLU A 3 -14.67 -7.21 -13.74
CA GLU A 3 -13.58 -6.59 -14.50
C GLU A 3 -14.08 -5.30 -15.18
N THR A 4 -15.07 -4.66 -14.55
CA THR A 4 -15.78 -3.52 -15.16
C THR A 4 -15.01 -2.20 -15.03
N ASN A 5 -13.97 -2.14 -14.20
CA ASN A 5 -13.12 -0.94 -14.13
C ASN A 5 -12.17 -0.91 -15.33
N ASP A 6 -12.69 -0.41 -16.42
CA ASP A 6 -11.90 -0.10 -17.62
C ASP A 6 -11.06 1.15 -17.36
N VAL A 7 -9.81 0.92 -17.00
CA VAL A 7 -8.90 1.97 -16.58
C VAL A 7 -8.28 2.63 -17.80
N ASN A 8 -8.92 3.69 -18.28
CA ASN A 8 -8.42 4.58 -19.33
C ASN A 8 -7.41 5.63 -18.82
N GLN A 9 -6.84 5.45 -17.64
CA GLN A 9 -5.92 6.40 -17.05
C GLN A 9 -4.45 6.01 -17.32
N ASN A 10 -3.56 7.01 -17.28
CA ASN A 10 -2.12 6.82 -17.43
C ASN A 10 -1.48 6.28 -16.14
N LEU A 11 -1.92 5.12 -15.70
CA LEU A 11 -1.35 4.42 -14.57
C LEU A 11 -0.39 3.32 -15.05
N ASN A 12 0.59 3.03 -14.22
CA ASN A 12 1.43 1.86 -14.42
C ASN A 12 0.66 0.56 -14.14
N GLU A 13 1.13 -0.57 -14.61
CA GLU A 13 0.56 -1.91 -14.35
C GLU A 13 -0.96 -2.01 -14.62
N LYS A 14 -1.38 -1.64 -15.80
CA LYS A 14 -2.80 -1.72 -16.21
C LYS A 14 -3.24 -3.13 -16.56
N THR A 15 -2.31 -3.94 -17.03
CA THR A 15 -2.63 -5.23 -17.63
C THR A 15 -2.84 -6.29 -16.56
N ILE A 16 -3.98 -6.98 -16.63
CA ILE A 16 -4.25 -8.16 -15.84
C ILE A 16 -3.45 -9.33 -16.42
N ASN A 17 -2.65 -9.99 -15.59
CA ASN A 17 -1.91 -11.18 -15.96
C ASN A 17 -1.98 -12.24 -14.87
N ARG A 18 -2.95 -13.14 -14.99
CA ARG A 18 -3.21 -14.22 -14.01
C ARG A 18 -2.19 -15.36 -14.06
N LYS A 19 -1.19 -15.30 -14.94
CA LYS A 19 -0.12 -16.29 -15.04
C LYS A 19 1.15 -15.88 -14.32
N ASP A 20 1.21 -14.64 -13.88
CA ASP A 20 2.36 -14.04 -13.20
C ASP A 20 1.97 -13.72 -11.75
N ASP A 21 2.61 -14.37 -10.79
CA ASP A 21 2.34 -14.21 -9.36
C ASP A 21 2.59 -12.78 -8.85
N TYR A 22 3.37 -12.00 -9.58
CA TYR A 22 3.71 -10.61 -9.25
C TYR A 22 2.90 -9.57 -10.03
N ALA A 23 1.92 -9.99 -10.80
CA ALA A 23 1.06 -9.10 -11.58
C ALA A 23 -0.34 -8.95 -10.94
N ARG A 24 -1.11 -8.02 -11.48
CA ARG A 24 -2.52 -7.86 -11.10
C ARG A 24 -3.34 -8.98 -11.71
N HIS A 25 -4.19 -9.61 -10.90
CA HIS A 25 -5.05 -10.72 -11.31
C HIS A 25 -6.49 -10.30 -11.62
N GLY A 26 -6.81 -9.02 -11.49
CA GLY A 26 -8.16 -8.49 -11.66
C GLY A 26 -8.98 -8.54 -10.37
N GLY A 27 -10.20 -8.10 -10.48
CA GLY A 27 -11.10 -7.90 -9.36
C GLY A 27 -11.12 -6.44 -8.90
N ASP A 28 -12.27 -6.03 -8.39
CA ASP A 28 -12.54 -4.66 -7.98
C ASP A 28 -13.53 -4.58 -6.81
N ILE A 29 -13.78 -3.38 -6.32
CA ILE A 29 -14.68 -3.09 -5.21
C ILE A 29 -16.11 -3.53 -5.57
N LYS A 30 -16.55 -3.28 -6.79
CA LYS A 30 -17.90 -3.66 -7.25
C LYS A 30 -18.05 -5.17 -7.31
N GLY A 31 -17.00 -5.88 -7.71
CA GLY A 31 -16.96 -7.34 -7.69
C GLY A 31 -17.16 -7.90 -6.28
N ILE A 32 -16.56 -7.30 -5.25
CA ILE A 32 -16.80 -7.69 -3.86
C ILE A 32 -18.25 -7.40 -3.48
N THR A 33 -18.75 -6.21 -3.79
CA THR A 33 -20.14 -5.79 -3.49
C THR A 33 -21.15 -6.77 -4.08
N ASN A 34 -20.94 -7.20 -5.31
CA ASN A 34 -21.83 -8.15 -6.00
C ASN A 34 -21.79 -9.58 -5.41
N HIS A 35 -20.82 -9.90 -4.57
CA HIS A 35 -20.66 -11.23 -3.97
C HIS A 35 -20.83 -11.24 -2.44
N ILE A 36 -21.39 -10.18 -1.85
CA ILE A 36 -21.57 -10.07 -0.39
C ILE A 36 -22.45 -11.21 0.14
N ASP A 37 -23.51 -11.57 -0.56
CA ASP A 37 -24.40 -12.66 -0.13
C ASP A 37 -23.64 -13.99 -0.06
N TYR A 38 -22.83 -14.31 -1.06
CA TYR A 38 -21.98 -15.49 -1.06
C TYR A 38 -21.01 -15.49 0.12
N ILE A 39 -20.36 -14.33 0.40
CA ILE A 39 -19.42 -14.19 1.52
C ILE A 39 -20.12 -14.37 2.86
N ALA A 40 -21.31 -13.80 3.02
CA ALA A 40 -22.14 -13.94 4.21
C ALA A 40 -22.60 -15.37 4.44
N ASP A 41 -23.03 -16.08 3.40
CA ASP A 41 -23.48 -17.46 3.44
C ASP A 41 -22.36 -18.44 3.86
N LEU A 42 -21.09 -18.07 3.62
CA LEU A 42 -19.93 -18.79 4.12
C LEU A 42 -19.66 -18.57 5.62
N GLY A 43 -20.40 -17.65 6.26
CA GLY A 43 -20.30 -17.37 7.69
C GLY A 43 -19.23 -16.32 8.06
N PHE A 44 -18.68 -15.58 7.09
CA PHE A 44 -17.76 -14.49 7.39
C PHE A 44 -18.49 -13.29 7.98
N THR A 45 -17.82 -12.61 8.91
CA THR A 45 -18.36 -11.43 9.61
C THR A 45 -17.69 -10.12 9.21
N ALA A 46 -16.61 -10.20 8.46
CA ALA A 46 -15.88 -9.04 7.97
C ALA A 46 -15.20 -9.33 6.63
N VAL A 47 -14.98 -8.28 5.85
CA VAL A 47 -14.14 -8.28 4.65
C VAL A 47 -12.96 -7.35 4.88
N TRP A 48 -11.76 -7.84 4.65
CA TRP A 48 -10.51 -7.10 4.75
C TRP A 48 -9.75 -7.21 3.43
N PRO A 49 -9.96 -6.30 2.48
CA PRO A 49 -9.17 -6.26 1.27
C PRO A 49 -7.74 -5.77 1.54
N CYS A 50 -6.80 -6.13 0.66
CA CYS A 50 -5.52 -5.43 0.59
C CYS A 50 -5.75 -3.92 0.40
N PRO A 51 -4.73 -3.07 0.64
CA PRO A 51 -4.90 -1.63 0.52
C PRO A 51 -5.54 -1.22 -0.80
N VAL A 52 -6.59 -0.42 -0.73
CA VAL A 52 -7.39 0.02 -1.90
C VAL A 52 -7.00 1.41 -2.38
N LEU A 53 -6.07 2.10 -1.70
CA LEU A 53 -5.64 3.44 -2.08
C LEU A 53 -4.70 3.38 -3.30
N THR A 54 -4.60 4.51 -4.00
CA THR A 54 -3.81 4.60 -5.24
C THR A 54 -2.38 4.12 -5.05
N ASN A 55 -1.96 3.23 -5.92
CA ASN A 55 -0.70 2.51 -5.84
C ASN A 55 -0.02 2.48 -7.22
N ASP A 56 0.27 3.68 -7.74
CA ASP A 56 0.80 3.86 -9.08
C ASP A 56 2.33 3.87 -9.10
N MET A 57 2.90 2.68 -9.06
CA MET A 57 4.33 2.46 -9.07
C MET A 57 4.80 1.92 -10.42
N HIS A 58 5.99 2.31 -10.86
CA HIS A 58 6.59 1.81 -12.10
C HIS A 58 7.13 0.37 -11.97
N ARG A 59 7.30 -0.13 -10.76
CA ARG A 59 7.73 -1.50 -10.44
C ARG A 59 6.75 -2.15 -9.48
N GLY A 60 6.34 -3.36 -9.79
CA GLY A 60 5.61 -4.34 -9.02
C GLY A 60 4.94 -3.88 -7.73
N SER A 61 3.71 -3.34 -7.84
CA SER A 61 2.95 -2.94 -6.67
C SER A 61 1.52 -3.52 -6.66
N TYR A 62 1.35 -4.66 -7.31
CA TYR A 62 0.07 -5.40 -7.39
C TYR A 62 -0.56 -5.64 -6.01
N HIS A 63 0.24 -5.71 -4.98
CA HIS A 63 -0.17 -5.98 -3.60
C HIS A 63 -0.84 -4.79 -2.89
N GLY A 64 -0.71 -3.55 -3.41
CA GLY A 64 -1.34 -2.36 -2.84
C GLY A 64 -0.58 -1.65 -1.70
N TYR A 65 0.57 -2.17 -1.26
CA TYR A 65 1.29 -1.63 -0.09
C TYR A 65 2.27 -0.49 -0.40
N ALA A 66 2.49 -0.13 -1.66
CA ALA A 66 3.33 0.99 -2.04
C ALA A 66 2.47 2.21 -2.44
N ILE A 67 1.73 2.76 -1.50
CA ILE A 67 0.71 3.80 -1.73
C ILE A 67 1.36 5.08 -2.24
N THR A 68 0.84 5.59 -3.35
CA THR A 68 1.31 6.83 -3.99
C THR A 68 0.36 8.02 -3.79
N ASP A 69 -0.87 7.76 -3.32
CA ASP A 69 -1.82 8.78 -2.90
C ASP A 69 -2.73 8.20 -1.79
N PHE A 70 -2.65 8.78 -0.59
CA PHE A 70 -3.44 8.35 0.57
C PHE A 70 -4.88 8.90 0.57
N TYR A 71 -5.25 9.77 -0.35
CA TYR A 71 -6.54 10.44 -0.38
C TYR A 71 -7.51 9.89 -1.43
N GLN A 72 -7.02 9.01 -2.31
CA GLN A 72 -7.83 8.48 -3.40
C GLN A 72 -7.84 6.95 -3.41
N VAL A 73 -9.00 6.39 -3.67
CA VAL A 73 -9.12 4.98 -4.05
C VAL A 73 -8.46 4.79 -5.41
N ASP A 74 -7.70 3.70 -5.54
CA ASP A 74 -7.06 3.35 -6.80
C ASP A 74 -8.14 3.13 -7.89
N PRO A 75 -8.11 3.90 -8.98
CA PRO A 75 -9.16 3.81 -10.01
C PRO A 75 -9.24 2.44 -10.67
N ARG A 76 -8.22 1.59 -10.52
CA ARG A 76 -8.25 0.19 -10.99
C ARG A 76 -9.14 -0.69 -10.11
N PHE A 77 -9.47 -0.25 -8.90
CA PHE A 77 -10.38 -0.94 -7.99
C PHE A 77 -11.76 -0.29 -7.92
N GLY A 78 -11.89 0.98 -8.30
CA GLY A 78 -13.13 1.70 -8.26
C GLY A 78 -13.01 3.11 -7.74
N THR A 79 -14.12 3.62 -7.21
CA THR A 79 -14.24 4.97 -6.67
C THR A 79 -14.39 4.96 -5.15
N LEU A 80 -14.23 6.12 -4.52
CA LEU A 80 -14.52 6.28 -3.10
C LEU A 80 -16.00 6.03 -2.79
N GLU A 81 -16.88 6.39 -3.71
CA GLU A 81 -18.32 6.18 -3.60
C GLU A 81 -18.64 4.67 -3.60
N GLU A 82 -18.04 3.90 -4.49
CA GLU A 82 -18.16 2.44 -4.51
C GLU A 82 -17.60 1.79 -3.24
N TYR A 83 -16.52 2.34 -2.69
CA TYR A 83 -15.96 1.84 -1.42
C TYR A 83 -16.89 2.13 -0.24
N LYS A 84 -17.54 3.29 -0.21
CA LYS A 84 -18.61 3.61 0.76
C LYS A 84 -19.84 2.72 0.58
N GLU A 85 -20.23 2.47 -0.67
CA GLU A 85 -21.34 1.54 -1.00
C GLU A 85 -21.03 0.14 -0.44
N LEU A 86 -19.84 -0.38 -0.69
CA LEU A 86 -19.40 -1.67 -0.14
C LEU A 86 -19.55 -1.73 1.38
N ALA A 87 -19.09 -0.68 2.10
CA ALA A 87 -19.22 -0.60 3.55
C ALA A 87 -20.70 -0.64 3.98
N ASN A 88 -21.58 0.08 3.28
CA ASN A 88 -23.01 0.13 3.58
C ASN A 88 -23.69 -1.23 3.33
N GLU A 89 -23.37 -1.87 2.21
CA GLU A 89 -23.96 -3.17 1.86
C GLU A 89 -23.51 -4.27 2.83
N LEU A 90 -22.23 -4.28 3.23
CA LEU A 90 -21.73 -5.17 4.28
C LEU A 90 -22.47 -4.95 5.61
N ASN A 91 -22.65 -3.69 6.02
CA ASN A 91 -23.37 -3.36 7.25
C ASN A 91 -24.82 -3.83 7.24
N LYS A 92 -25.54 -3.79 6.11
CA LYS A 92 -26.91 -4.34 5.98
C LYS A 92 -26.96 -5.85 6.27
N LYS A 93 -25.86 -6.55 6.02
CA LYS A 93 -25.72 -7.99 6.33
C LYS A 93 -25.11 -8.25 7.72
N GLY A 94 -24.92 -7.23 8.55
CA GLY A 94 -24.27 -7.36 9.86
C GLY A 94 -22.74 -7.57 9.79
N MET A 95 -22.15 -7.44 8.60
CA MET A 95 -20.72 -7.59 8.35
C MET A 95 -19.98 -6.26 8.49
N LYS A 96 -18.66 -6.33 8.60
CA LYS A 96 -17.77 -5.16 8.70
C LYS A 96 -16.82 -5.10 7.50
N LEU A 97 -16.51 -3.87 7.09
CA LEU A 97 -15.37 -3.59 6.21
C LEU A 97 -14.18 -3.18 7.09
N ILE A 98 -13.04 -3.84 6.90
CA ILE A 98 -11.77 -3.47 7.54
C ILE A 98 -10.90 -2.80 6.46
N MET A 99 -10.52 -1.55 6.71
CA MET A 99 -9.59 -0.84 5.85
C MET A 99 -8.16 -1.14 6.31
N ASP A 100 -7.35 -1.69 5.41
CA ASP A 100 -5.92 -1.88 5.66
C ASP A 100 -5.22 -0.52 5.78
N GLN A 101 -4.61 -0.25 6.92
CA GLN A 101 -3.98 1.02 7.24
C GLN A 101 -2.47 0.93 7.09
N VAL A 102 -1.95 1.44 5.97
CA VAL A 102 -0.51 1.51 5.72
C VAL A 102 0.03 2.84 6.24
N ALA A 103 0.42 2.88 7.52
CA ALA A 103 0.94 4.09 8.16
C ALA A 103 2.47 4.10 8.29
N ASN A 104 3.13 2.97 7.97
CA ASN A 104 4.58 2.82 8.17
C ASN A 104 5.41 3.46 7.05
N HIS A 105 4.94 3.38 5.82
CA HIS A 105 5.68 3.79 4.63
C HIS A 105 4.74 4.27 3.52
N CYS A 106 5.30 4.90 2.50
CA CYS A 106 4.59 5.20 1.24
C CYS A 106 5.28 4.51 0.05
N GLY A 107 4.74 4.68 -1.14
CA GLY A 107 5.42 4.30 -2.37
C GLY A 107 6.47 5.35 -2.77
N LEU A 108 7.55 4.92 -3.42
CA LEU A 108 8.59 5.82 -3.91
C LEU A 108 8.07 6.86 -4.92
N GLU A 109 7.01 6.52 -5.66
CA GLU A 109 6.36 7.43 -6.61
C GLU A 109 5.36 8.39 -5.95
N HIS A 110 5.17 8.29 -4.64
CA HIS A 110 4.33 9.23 -3.90
C HIS A 110 4.85 10.66 -4.14
N TRP A 111 3.95 11.61 -4.33
CA TRP A 111 4.30 13.00 -4.60
C TRP A 111 5.16 13.64 -3.49
N TRP A 112 5.08 13.16 -2.25
CA TRP A 112 6.00 13.57 -1.19
C TRP A 112 7.46 13.33 -1.55
N MET A 113 7.78 12.24 -2.25
CA MET A 113 9.16 11.92 -2.63
C MET A 113 9.74 12.83 -3.71
N LYS A 114 8.89 13.62 -4.38
CA LYS A 114 9.30 14.67 -5.32
C LYS A 114 9.57 15.99 -4.61
N ASP A 115 8.79 16.27 -3.55
CA ASP A 115 8.85 17.47 -2.73
C ASP A 115 8.52 17.07 -1.28
N LEU A 116 9.58 16.76 -0.51
CA LEU A 116 9.45 16.27 0.87
C LEU A 116 8.91 17.39 1.76
N PRO A 117 7.84 17.15 2.55
CA PRO A 117 7.20 18.20 3.35
C PRO A 117 8.12 18.85 4.37
N PHE A 118 9.04 18.08 4.96
CA PHE A 118 9.95 18.53 6.00
C PHE A 118 11.28 17.76 5.94
N GLU A 119 12.31 18.28 6.59
CA GLU A 119 13.50 17.52 6.93
C GLU A 119 13.11 16.32 7.82
N ASP A 120 13.74 15.21 7.62
CA ASP A 120 13.45 13.97 8.33
C ASP A 120 12.00 13.45 8.17
N TRP A 121 11.36 13.73 7.04
CA TRP A 121 10.05 13.19 6.71
C TRP A 121 10.06 11.66 6.56
N VAL A 122 11.12 11.14 5.95
CA VAL A 122 11.38 9.70 5.82
C VAL A 122 12.69 9.34 6.52
N ASN A 123 12.76 8.16 7.09
CA ASN A 123 14.00 7.64 7.64
C ASN A 123 15.05 7.50 6.53
N ASN A 124 16.31 7.79 6.85
CA ASN A 124 17.43 7.84 5.88
C ASN A 124 17.25 8.84 4.73
N GLN A 125 16.48 9.90 4.91
CA GLN A 125 16.20 10.91 3.89
C GLN A 125 17.47 11.46 3.24
N LYS A 126 18.46 11.87 4.03
CA LYS A 126 19.72 12.41 3.52
C LYS A 126 20.42 11.42 2.58
N TYR A 127 20.45 10.15 2.96
CA TYR A 127 21.05 9.12 2.12
C TYR A 127 20.28 8.92 0.82
N TYR A 128 18.95 9.00 0.86
CA TYR A 128 18.13 8.98 -0.34
C TYR A 128 18.42 10.17 -1.26
N GLU A 129 18.47 11.39 -0.72
CA GLU A 129 18.74 12.61 -1.49
C GLU A 129 20.11 12.58 -2.17
N GLU A 130 21.14 12.12 -1.47
CA GLU A 130 22.50 11.98 -1.98
C GLU A 130 22.63 10.92 -3.09
N ASN A 131 21.71 9.96 -3.15
CA ASN A 131 21.76 8.83 -4.09
C ASN A 131 20.56 8.78 -5.05
N LYS A 132 19.72 9.80 -5.06
CA LYS A 132 18.45 9.84 -5.78
C LYS A 132 18.57 9.49 -7.26
N GLU A 133 19.60 9.98 -7.94
CA GLU A 133 19.83 9.74 -9.36
C GLU A 133 20.10 8.26 -9.70
N ASN A 134 20.67 7.53 -8.75
CA ASN A 134 21.04 6.12 -8.92
C ASN A 134 20.10 5.16 -8.21
N TRP A 135 19.05 5.67 -7.56
CA TRP A 135 18.17 4.88 -6.70
C TRP A 135 17.50 3.71 -7.42
N ASN A 136 17.07 3.94 -8.64
CA ASN A 136 16.41 2.94 -9.48
C ASN A 136 17.36 1.88 -10.07
N ASN A 137 18.66 2.07 -9.95
CA ASN A 137 19.67 1.15 -10.51
C ASN A 137 20.03 -0.01 -9.57
N GLN A 138 19.31 -0.17 -8.45
CA GLN A 138 19.47 -1.26 -7.46
C GLN A 138 20.88 -1.40 -6.85
N THR A 139 21.76 -0.43 -7.06
CA THR A 139 23.10 -0.44 -6.48
C THR A 139 23.12 0.06 -5.04
N VAL A 140 22.04 0.66 -4.60
CA VAL A 140 21.87 1.29 -3.30
C VAL A 140 21.18 0.32 -2.34
N LYS A 141 21.87 -0.10 -1.30
CA LYS A 141 21.31 -0.99 -0.27
C LYS A 141 20.70 -0.14 0.83
N VAL A 142 19.38 0.02 0.82
CA VAL A 142 18.66 0.80 1.83
C VAL A 142 17.86 -0.04 2.79
N SER A 143 17.56 -1.27 2.45
CA SER A 143 16.75 -2.11 3.30
C SER A 143 17.55 -2.63 4.48
N ASN A 144 17.24 -2.11 5.63
CA ASN A 144 17.64 -2.68 6.92
C ASN A 144 16.46 -3.34 7.62
N HIS A 145 15.32 -3.50 6.92
CA HIS A 145 14.19 -4.18 7.51
C HIS A 145 14.55 -5.64 7.76
N ARG A 146 14.98 -5.92 8.97
CA ARG A 146 15.15 -7.30 9.45
C ARG A 146 13.88 -7.67 10.21
N ARG A 147 13.26 -8.78 9.86
CA ARG A 147 12.33 -9.43 10.77
C ARG A 147 13.07 -9.67 12.07
N THR A 148 12.76 -8.90 13.09
CA THR A 148 13.17 -9.26 14.43
C THR A 148 12.37 -10.46 14.84
N THR A 149 13.06 -11.47 15.32
CA THR A 149 12.43 -12.57 16.07
C THR A 149 11.84 -12.07 17.39
N ASN A 150 12.09 -10.82 17.74
CA ASN A 150 11.66 -10.18 18.97
C ASN A 150 10.92 -8.89 18.62
N GLN A 151 9.61 -8.97 18.49
CA GLN A 151 8.71 -7.80 18.36
C GLN A 151 8.52 -7.11 19.73
N ASP A 152 9.58 -7.00 20.50
CA ASP A 152 9.54 -6.37 21.80
C ASP A 152 9.37 -4.86 21.64
N LEU A 153 8.26 -4.32 22.12
CA LEU A 153 8.00 -2.88 22.22
C LEU A 153 9.08 -2.15 23.04
N TYR A 154 9.79 -2.87 23.87
CA TYR A 154 10.86 -2.40 24.74
C TYR A 154 12.26 -2.75 24.23
N ALA A 155 12.39 -3.23 22.98
CA ALA A 155 13.67 -3.50 22.38
C ALA A 155 14.63 -2.30 22.51
N ALA A 156 15.90 -2.57 22.73
CA ALA A 156 16.92 -1.54 22.84
C ALA A 156 16.94 -0.65 21.59
N GLU A 157 17.35 0.60 21.74
CA GLU A 157 17.43 1.57 20.63
C GLU A 157 18.30 1.07 19.46
N THR A 158 19.34 0.27 19.75
CA THR A 158 20.18 -0.37 18.75
C THR A 158 19.43 -1.40 17.92
N ASP A 159 18.49 -2.13 18.54
CA ASP A 159 17.66 -3.11 17.85
C ASP A 159 16.54 -2.42 17.05
N LYS A 160 15.99 -1.33 17.58
CA LYS A 160 15.06 -0.47 16.87
C LYS A 160 15.70 0.18 15.65
N LYS A 161 16.93 0.71 15.80
CA LYS A 161 17.69 1.32 14.69
C LYS A 161 18.00 0.34 13.57
N GLY A 162 18.32 -0.90 13.90
CA GLY A 162 18.62 -1.93 12.91
C GLY A 162 17.39 -2.50 12.20
N ASN A 163 16.20 -2.32 12.76
CA ASN A 163 15.01 -3.10 12.39
C ASN A 163 13.77 -2.28 12.04
N SER A 164 13.69 -1.02 12.47
CA SER A 164 12.50 -0.17 12.26
C SER A 164 12.78 1.18 11.61
N GLU A 165 14.03 1.54 11.41
CA GLU A 165 14.41 2.83 10.81
C GLU A 165 14.97 2.64 9.39
N GLY A 166 14.68 1.51 8.76
CA GLY A 166 15.07 1.23 7.39
C GLY A 166 13.87 1.06 6.49
N TRP A 167 14.00 1.44 5.27
CA TRP A 167 12.98 1.18 4.27
C TRP A 167 12.76 -0.33 4.14
N PHE A 168 11.49 -0.72 4.00
CA PHE A 168 11.13 -2.13 3.81
C PHE A 168 11.80 -2.71 2.57
N VAL A 169 11.72 -1.96 1.47
CA VAL A 169 12.44 -2.15 0.22
C VAL A 169 12.77 -0.78 -0.38
N ASP A 170 13.59 -0.74 -1.41
CA ASP A 170 14.02 0.49 -2.08
C ASP A 170 12.86 1.31 -2.70
N THR A 171 11.70 0.69 -2.93
CA THR A 171 10.50 1.32 -3.47
C THR A 171 9.47 1.72 -2.42
N MET A 172 9.75 1.50 -1.12
CA MET A 172 8.83 1.81 -0.01
C MET A 172 9.55 2.64 1.06
N PRO A 173 9.63 3.99 0.87
CA PRO A 173 10.17 4.92 1.83
C PRO A 173 9.50 4.79 3.20
N ASP A 174 10.30 4.58 4.23
CA ASP A 174 9.84 4.45 5.60
C ASP A 174 9.55 5.83 6.19
N LEU A 175 8.30 6.07 6.58
CA LEU A 175 7.90 7.34 7.17
C LEU A 175 8.47 7.47 8.59
N ASN A 176 9.00 8.63 8.92
CA ASN A 176 9.55 8.89 10.24
C ASN A 176 8.45 9.25 11.24
N GLN A 177 7.88 8.25 11.93
CA GLN A 177 6.85 8.47 12.95
C GLN A 177 7.34 9.22 14.20
N ARG A 178 8.62 9.55 14.28
CA ARG A 178 9.18 10.43 15.34
C ARG A 178 9.18 11.89 14.94
N ASN A 179 8.93 12.19 13.66
CA ASN A 179 8.73 13.56 13.21
C ASN A 179 7.49 14.14 13.92
N PRO A 180 7.56 15.34 14.51
CA PRO A 180 6.45 15.92 15.28
C PRO A 180 5.28 16.44 14.43
N PHE A 181 5.40 16.41 13.11
CA PHE A 181 4.38 16.91 12.16
C PHE A 181 3.53 15.82 11.54
#